data_6b496113890e53bbf88486b93b71a432
#
_entry.id   6b496113890e53bbf88486b93b71a432
#
_cell.length_a   1.000
_cell.length_b   1.000
_cell.length_c   1.000
_cell.angle_alpha   90.00
_cell.angle_beta   90.00
_cell.angle_gamma   90.00
#
_symmetry.space_group_name_H-M   'P 1'
#
loop_
_entity.id
_entity.type
_entity.pdbx_description
1 polymer ?
#
loop_
_entity_poly.entity_id
_entity_poly.type
_entity_poly.pdbx_seq_one_letter_code
_entity_poly.pdbx_strand_id
1 'polypeptide(L)'
;MPPTIRVEVIIAWPRRFESVDLALPAGATVADAIAASGLDLSGITGYAIHGERAVAESVLHDGDRVELLRPLQADPKEARRRRAAGARRG
;
A
#
# COMPACT_ATOMS: atom_id res chain seq x y z
N MET A 1 -11.12 -6.30 -28.03
CA MET A 1 -10.58 -5.47 -26.94
C MET A 1 -10.06 -6.37 -25.83
N PRO A 2 -8.87 -6.11 -25.32
CA PRO A 2 -8.42 -6.90 -24.18
C PRO A 2 -9.33 -6.64 -22.98
N PRO A 3 -9.53 -7.64 -22.10
CA PRO A 3 -10.33 -7.44 -20.91
C PRO A 3 -9.68 -6.38 -20.00
N THR A 4 -10.53 -5.64 -19.33
CA THR A 4 -10.11 -4.60 -18.40
C THR A 4 -10.43 -5.05 -16.99
N ILE A 5 -9.53 -4.81 -16.07
CA ILE A 5 -9.74 -5.08 -14.66
C ILE A 5 -9.90 -3.76 -13.90
N ARG A 6 -10.64 -3.80 -12.82
CA ARG A 6 -10.76 -2.66 -11.90
C ARG A 6 -9.99 -2.94 -10.65
N VAL A 7 -9.13 -2.00 -10.28
CA VAL A 7 -8.34 -2.10 -9.07
C VAL A 7 -8.41 -0.78 -8.31
N GLU A 8 -8.18 -0.85 -7.01
CA GLU A 8 -8.08 0.32 -6.17
C GLU A 8 -6.66 0.43 -5.66
N VAL A 9 -6.10 1.63 -5.68
CA VAL A 9 -4.81 1.91 -5.03
C VAL A 9 -5.11 2.81 -3.85
N ILE A 10 -4.66 2.42 -2.67
CA ILE A 10 -4.91 3.16 -1.44
C ILE A 10 -3.60 3.43 -0.70
N ILE A 11 -3.48 4.63 -0.18
CA ILE A 11 -2.39 5.01 0.72
C ILE A 11 -3.01 5.64 1.96
N ALA A 12 -2.56 5.23 3.13
CA ALA A 12 -3.10 5.72 4.40
C ALA A 12 -2.04 6.47 5.19
N TRP A 13 -2.44 7.60 5.76
CA TRP A 13 -1.68 8.36 6.73
C TRP A 13 -2.41 8.29 8.07
N PRO A 14 -1.77 8.67 9.19
CA PRO A 14 -2.42 8.54 10.50
C PRO A 14 -3.79 9.18 10.62
N ARG A 15 -4.07 10.24 9.87
CA ARG A 15 -5.33 10.99 10.00
C ARG A 15 -6.11 11.08 8.69
N ARG A 16 -5.64 10.47 7.62
CA ARG A 16 -6.31 10.52 6.33
C ARG A 16 -5.86 9.37 5.46
N PHE A 17 -6.64 9.12 4.43
CA PHE A 17 -6.21 8.20 3.38
C PHE A 17 -6.60 8.78 2.04
N GLU A 18 -5.93 8.31 1.00
CA GLU A 18 -6.30 8.59 -0.39
C GLU A 18 -6.46 7.28 -1.12
N SER A 19 -7.47 7.20 -1.95
CA SER A 19 -7.67 6.03 -2.80
C SER A 19 -8.01 6.47 -4.20
N VAL A 20 -7.59 5.67 -5.17
CA VAL A 20 -7.85 5.91 -6.58
C VAL A 20 -8.34 4.62 -7.19
N ASP A 21 -9.49 4.68 -7.86
CA ASP A 21 -10.02 3.56 -8.62
C ASP A 21 -9.49 3.64 -10.05
N LEU A 22 -8.96 2.52 -10.53
CA LEU A 22 -8.33 2.44 -11.84
C LEU A 22 -8.95 1.34 -12.67
N ALA A 23 -9.01 1.57 -13.98
CA ALA A 23 -9.30 0.53 -14.96
C ALA A 23 -8.00 0.27 -15.71
N LEU A 24 -7.54 -0.98 -15.67
CA LEU A 24 -6.26 -1.37 -16.26
C LEU A 24 -6.45 -2.59 -17.14
N PRO A 25 -5.57 -2.81 -18.14
CA PRO A 25 -5.62 -4.04 -18.92
C PRO A 25 -5.39 -5.25 -18.03
N ALA A 26 -6.04 -6.36 -18.36
CA ALA A 26 -5.79 -7.63 -17.68
C ALA A 26 -4.30 -7.98 -17.79
N GLY A 27 -3.73 -8.49 -16.71
CA GLY A 27 -2.30 -8.77 -16.62
C GLY A 27 -1.47 -7.62 -16.08
N ALA A 28 -2.09 -6.47 -15.79
CA ALA A 28 -1.40 -5.34 -15.20
C ALA A 28 -0.80 -5.72 -13.84
N THR A 29 0.31 -5.08 -13.52
CA THR A 29 1.04 -5.33 -12.28
C THR A 29 0.81 -4.20 -11.28
N VAL A 30 1.30 -4.41 -10.05
CA VAL A 30 1.29 -3.37 -9.03
C VAL A 30 2.00 -2.10 -9.54
N ALA A 31 3.14 -2.25 -10.21
CA ALA A 31 3.86 -1.10 -10.79
C ALA A 31 2.98 -0.32 -11.77
N ASP A 32 2.21 -1.03 -12.62
CA ASP A 32 1.31 -0.39 -13.57
C ASP A 32 0.23 0.42 -12.85
N ALA A 33 -0.35 -0.15 -11.82
CA ALA A 33 -1.38 0.53 -11.05
C ALA A 33 -0.83 1.79 -10.36
N ILE A 34 0.34 1.69 -9.77
CA ILE A 34 0.98 2.81 -9.09
C ILE A 34 1.27 3.94 -10.08
N ALA A 35 1.82 3.61 -11.25
CA ALA A 35 2.10 4.61 -12.27
C ALA A 35 0.82 5.31 -12.74
N ALA A 36 -0.27 4.57 -12.86
CA ALA A 36 -1.54 5.12 -13.30
C ALA A 36 -2.26 5.91 -12.21
N SER A 37 -1.98 5.65 -10.95
CA SER A 37 -2.67 6.29 -9.82
C SER A 37 -2.35 7.77 -9.66
N GLY A 38 -1.15 8.17 -10.04
CA GLY A 38 -0.70 9.55 -9.84
C GLY A 38 -0.46 9.93 -8.38
N LEU A 39 -0.47 8.96 -7.47
CA LEU A 39 -0.25 9.24 -6.06
C LEU A 39 1.22 9.52 -5.76
N ASP A 40 1.46 10.33 -4.74
CA ASP A 40 2.81 10.62 -4.26
C ASP A 40 3.37 9.39 -3.56
N LEU A 41 4.47 8.88 -4.09
CA LEU A 41 5.11 7.67 -3.58
C LEU A 41 6.22 7.95 -2.57
N SER A 42 6.39 9.20 -2.17
CA SER A 42 7.41 9.56 -1.17
C SER A 42 7.16 8.83 0.12
N GLY A 43 8.16 8.14 0.63
CA GLY A 43 8.07 7.40 1.88
C GLY A 43 7.40 6.04 1.79
N ILE A 44 7.05 5.59 0.60
CA ILE A 44 6.48 4.24 0.44
C ILE A 44 7.60 3.21 0.55
N THR A 45 7.40 2.21 1.40
CA THR A 45 8.40 1.17 1.66
C THR A 45 8.00 -0.20 1.14
N GLY A 46 6.79 -0.36 0.64
CA GLY A 46 6.34 -1.63 0.12
C GLY A 46 4.89 -1.58 -0.33
N TYR A 47 4.40 -2.73 -0.75
CA TYR A 47 3.06 -2.88 -1.29
C TYR A 47 2.40 -4.11 -0.68
N ALA A 48 1.07 -4.08 -0.61
CA ALA A 48 0.28 -5.24 -0.23
C ALA A 48 -0.96 -5.31 -1.12
N ILE A 49 -1.46 -6.52 -1.32
CA ILE A 49 -2.73 -6.76 -2.01
C ILE A 49 -3.62 -7.49 -1.01
N HIS A 50 -4.74 -6.87 -0.64
CA HIS A 50 -5.68 -7.43 0.35
C HIS A 50 -4.98 -7.87 1.64
N GLY A 51 -4.03 -7.06 2.10
CA GLY A 51 -3.31 -7.33 3.35
C GLY A 51 -2.12 -8.26 3.22
N GLU A 52 -1.88 -8.85 2.06
CA GLU A 52 -0.73 -9.70 1.82
C GLU A 52 0.38 -8.93 1.13
N ARG A 53 1.61 -9.14 1.59
CA ARG A 53 2.78 -8.51 0.98
C ARG A 53 2.85 -8.80 -0.51
N ALA A 54 3.10 -7.77 -1.29
CA ALA A 54 3.24 -7.87 -2.74
C ALA A 54 4.49 -7.15 -3.20
N VAL A 55 4.89 -7.39 -4.43
CA VAL A 55 6.02 -6.72 -5.07
C VAL A 55 5.53 -5.97 -6.30
N ALA A 56 6.38 -5.12 -6.86
CA ALA A 56 6.01 -4.31 -8.02
C ALA A 56 5.58 -5.15 -9.22
N GLU A 57 6.11 -6.36 -9.35
CA GLU A 57 5.82 -7.28 -10.45
C GLU A 57 4.61 -8.17 -10.20
N SER A 58 3.99 -8.08 -9.02
CA SER A 58 2.80 -8.88 -8.73
C SER A 58 1.68 -8.55 -9.69
N VAL A 59 1.06 -9.56 -10.29
CA VAL A 59 -0.02 -9.39 -11.25
C VAL A 59 -1.32 -9.14 -10.50
N LEU A 60 -2.07 -8.15 -10.97
CA LEU A 60 -3.34 -7.78 -10.38
C LEU A 60 -4.51 -8.52 -11.04
N HIS A 61 -5.60 -8.67 -10.30
CA HIS A 61 -6.83 -9.27 -10.75
C HIS A 61 -7.98 -8.29 -10.52
N ASP A 62 -9.09 -8.50 -11.21
CA ASP A 62 -10.26 -7.64 -11.06
C ASP A 62 -10.73 -7.62 -9.60
N GLY A 63 -10.93 -6.42 -9.07
CA GLY A 63 -11.36 -6.24 -7.69
C GLY A 63 -10.22 -6.16 -6.68
N ASP A 64 -8.97 -6.23 -7.12
CA ASP A 64 -7.84 -6.15 -6.20
C ASP A 64 -7.69 -4.74 -5.62
N ARG A 65 -7.22 -4.69 -4.38
CA ARG A 65 -6.86 -3.44 -3.70
C ARG A 65 -5.37 -3.47 -3.43
N VAL A 66 -4.66 -2.50 -3.98
CA VAL A 66 -3.23 -2.31 -3.74
C VAL A 66 -3.06 -1.31 -2.62
N GLU A 67 -2.44 -1.73 -1.54
CA GLU A 67 -2.13 -0.88 -0.39
C GLU A 67 -0.68 -0.43 -0.48
N LEU A 68 -0.47 0.88 -0.46
CA LEU A 68 0.87 1.45 -0.42
C LEU A 68 1.29 1.56 1.03
N LEU A 69 2.34 0.82 1.38
CA LEU A 69 2.80 0.72 2.77
C LEU A 69 3.79 1.82 3.08
N ARG A 70 3.55 2.51 4.18
CA ARG A 70 4.47 3.52 4.70
C ARG A 70 5.06 3.00 6.00
N PRO A 71 6.29 3.42 6.34
CA PRO A 71 6.82 3.08 7.63
C PRO A 71 5.90 3.65 8.72
N LEU A 72 5.71 2.89 9.77
CA LEU A 72 4.99 3.37 10.94
C LEU A 72 5.78 4.54 11.52
N GLN A 73 5.33 5.75 11.20
CA GLN A 73 5.84 6.92 11.88
C GLN A 73 5.10 7.04 13.21
N ALA A 74 5.54 6.23 14.14
CA ALA A 74 5.03 6.36 15.50
C ALA A 74 5.47 7.72 16.05
N ASP A 75 4.54 8.41 16.72
CA ASP A 75 4.85 9.52 17.58
C ASP A 75 6.07 9.12 18.42
N PRO A 76 7.08 9.99 18.59
CA PRO A 76 8.24 9.65 19.43
C PRO A 76 7.87 9.13 20.82
N LYS A 77 6.78 9.60 21.38
CA LYS A 77 6.27 9.09 22.66
C LYS A 77 5.83 7.64 22.57
N GLU A 78 5.16 7.26 21.50
CA GLU A 78 4.76 5.87 21.31
C GLU A 78 5.95 4.96 21.09
N ALA A 79 6.94 5.41 20.33
CA ALA A 79 8.14 4.64 20.12
C ALA A 79 8.85 4.37 21.43
N ARG A 80 8.90 5.36 22.32
CA ARG A 80 9.50 5.20 23.66
C ARG A 80 8.71 4.21 24.50
N ARG A 81 7.37 4.28 24.48
CA ARG A 81 6.53 3.34 25.23
C ARG A 81 6.72 1.92 24.76
N ARG A 82 6.79 1.70 23.47
CA ARG A 82 7.01 0.36 22.93
C ARG A 82 8.36 -0.20 23.35
N ARG A 83 9.40 0.63 23.32
CA ARG A 83 10.73 0.20 23.77
C ARG A 83 10.75 -0.13 25.25
N ALA A 84 10.11 0.70 26.06
CA ALA A 84 10.03 0.45 27.49
C ALA A 84 9.26 -0.84 27.77
N ALA A 85 8.14 -1.06 27.11
CA ALA A 85 7.34 -2.28 27.26
C ALA A 85 8.14 -3.51 26.81
N GLY A 86 8.88 -3.40 25.71
CA GLY A 86 9.75 -4.48 25.24
C GLY A 86 10.89 -4.78 26.21
N ALA A 87 11.51 -3.75 26.75
CA ALA A 87 12.59 -3.91 27.73
C ALA A 87 12.13 -4.61 29.02
N ARG A 88 10.91 -4.36 29.43
CA ARG A 88 10.35 -4.97 30.65
C ARG A 88 10.07 -6.45 30.52
N ARG A 89 9.96 -6.94 29.32
CA ARG A 89 9.70 -8.35 29.04
C ARG A 89 10.96 -9.18 28.92
N GLY A 90 12.06 -8.53 28.81
CA GLY A 90 13.39 -9.13 28.63
C GLY A 90 13.92 -9.78 29.83
#